data_2a739e2546275bc4f0f72f9ffc650aa3
#
_entry.id   2a739e2546275bc4f0f72f9ffc650aa3
#
_cell.length_a   1.000
_cell.length_b   1.000
_cell.length_c   1.000
_cell.angle_alpha   90.00
_cell.angle_beta   90.00
_cell.angle_gamma   90.00
#
_symmetry.space_group_name_H-M   'P 1'
#
loop_
_entity.id
_entity.type
_entity.pdbx_description
1 polymer ?
#
loop_
_entity_poly.entity_id
_entity_poly.type
_entity_poly.pdbx_seq_one_letter_code
_entity_poly.pdbx_strand_id
1 'polypeptide(L)'
;MNNSNHSNILIIGGGCAGISVATRLKSLKSDLSISIIEPSEKSLYQAAWTLVGAGAYDVNSTIKPMSSVMPSYVNWIKDHAESFSPESNSVKTSSGEYSYDYLVVCPGLKINFDGVAGLKETLGKNNVCTNYSSDMAVYTWECLKNLQGGNLLFTEPPMPIKCAGAPQKIAYLAADHLKKKGALKDSNLEFLCAKPVIFGVPHFQGPLNEICDSYGIKR
;
A
#
# COMPACT_ATOMS: atom_id res chain seq x y z
N MET A 1 35.70 20.48 -8.43
CA MET A 1 34.40 20.68 -9.09
C MET A 1 33.36 19.99 -8.21
N ASN A 2 32.49 20.75 -7.55
CA ASN A 2 31.38 20.13 -6.80
C ASN A 2 30.47 19.47 -7.83
N ASN A 3 30.50 18.16 -7.90
CA ASN A 3 29.61 17.39 -8.77
C ASN A 3 28.22 17.47 -8.14
N SER A 4 27.38 18.38 -8.63
CA SER A 4 26.05 18.65 -8.09
C SER A 4 25.13 17.41 -8.07
N ASN A 5 25.53 16.34 -8.77
CA ASN A 5 24.79 15.09 -8.94
C ASN A 5 25.36 13.92 -8.12
N HIS A 6 26.24 14.17 -7.13
CA HIS A 6 26.76 13.14 -6.24
C HIS A 6 26.16 13.28 -4.84
N SER A 7 25.83 12.16 -4.21
CA SER A 7 25.34 12.08 -2.81
C SER A 7 25.97 10.90 -2.08
N ASN A 8 26.22 11.04 -0.79
CA ASN A 8 26.65 9.87 0.00
C ASN A 8 25.60 8.76 -0.06
N ILE A 9 24.31 9.15 0.01
CA ILE A 9 23.19 8.20 -0.06
C ILE A 9 22.25 8.63 -1.18
N LEU A 10 22.06 7.74 -2.15
CA LEU A 10 21.01 7.88 -3.15
C LEU A 10 19.89 6.89 -2.85
N ILE A 11 18.65 7.36 -2.78
CA ILE A 11 17.48 6.54 -2.46
C ILE A 11 16.53 6.58 -3.67
N ILE A 12 16.12 5.41 -4.12
CA ILE A 12 15.09 5.27 -5.15
C ILE A 12 13.75 5.04 -4.49
N GLY A 13 12.84 6.01 -4.64
CA GLY A 13 11.50 6.02 -4.06
C GLY A 13 11.38 6.85 -2.80
N GLY A 14 10.55 7.90 -2.85
CA GLY A 14 10.21 8.82 -1.76
C GLY A 14 8.96 8.42 -0.98
N GLY A 15 8.59 7.15 -1.01
CA GLY A 15 7.52 6.61 -0.19
C GLY A 15 7.93 6.45 1.29
N CYS A 16 7.05 5.79 2.06
CA CYS A 16 7.27 5.58 3.50
C CYS A 16 8.66 4.99 3.81
N ALA A 17 9.10 3.97 3.07
CA ALA A 17 10.39 3.33 3.29
C ALA A 17 11.57 4.27 3.03
N GLY A 18 11.61 4.92 1.87
CA GLY A 18 12.71 5.80 1.50
C GLY A 18 12.87 7.00 2.43
N ILE A 19 11.77 7.68 2.77
CA ILE A 19 11.79 8.81 3.71
C ILE A 19 12.21 8.35 5.12
N SER A 20 11.73 7.18 5.57
CA SER A 20 12.12 6.63 6.89
C SER A 20 13.61 6.31 6.95
N VAL A 21 14.16 5.71 5.89
CA VAL A 21 15.62 5.43 5.80
C VAL A 21 16.40 6.74 5.79
N ALA A 22 16.02 7.72 4.96
CA ALA A 22 16.66 9.03 4.90
C ALA A 22 16.69 9.70 6.29
N THR A 23 15.55 9.71 6.97
CA THR A 23 15.42 10.31 8.30
C THR A 23 16.28 9.60 9.34
N ARG A 24 16.26 8.26 9.31
CA ARG A 24 17.06 7.48 10.25
C ARG A 24 18.56 7.68 10.03
N LEU A 25 19.02 7.61 8.78
CA LEU A 25 20.44 7.82 8.45
C LEU A 25 20.92 9.23 8.86
N LYS A 26 20.14 10.26 8.55
CA LYS A 26 20.46 11.64 8.92
C LYS A 26 20.53 11.85 10.43
N SER A 27 19.68 11.15 11.21
CA SER A 27 19.71 11.19 12.67
C SER A 27 20.95 10.51 13.27
N LEU A 28 21.51 9.52 12.59
CA LEU A 28 22.73 8.82 13.02
C LEU A 28 24.00 9.55 12.61
N LYS A 29 23.99 10.20 11.45
CA LYS A 29 25.13 10.91 10.89
C LYS A 29 24.62 12.17 10.15
N SER A 30 24.73 13.31 10.82
CA SER A 30 24.13 14.57 10.41
C SER A 30 24.79 15.23 9.18
N ASP A 31 26.01 14.86 8.84
CA ASP A 31 26.81 15.39 7.71
C ASP A 31 26.54 14.66 6.38
N LEU A 32 25.74 13.56 6.37
CA LEU A 32 25.41 12.85 5.15
C LEU A 32 24.65 13.75 4.16
N SER A 33 25.08 13.73 2.89
CA SER A 33 24.33 14.22 1.76
C SER A 33 23.39 13.10 1.29
N ILE A 34 22.07 13.39 1.21
CA ILE A 34 21.04 12.41 0.85
C ILE A 34 20.23 12.97 -0.30
N SER A 35 20.13 12.20 -1.40
CA SER A 35 19.22 12.44 -2.50
C SER A 35 18.16 11.36 -2.59
N ILE A 36 16.94 11.75 -2.95
CA ILE A 36 15.82 10.82 -3.22
C ILE A 36 15.31 11.08 -4.64
N ILE A 37 15.32 10.05 -5.48
CA ILE A 37 14.63 10.06 -6.78
C ILE A 37 13.20 9.59 -6.56
N GLU A 38 12.23 10.51 -6.74
CA GLU A 38 10.79 10.25 -6.57
C GLU A 38 9.99 11.12 -7.54
N PRO A 39 9.31 10.51 -8.51
CA PRO A 39 8.55 11.26 -9.52
C PRO A 39 7.22 11.80 -9.00
N SER A 40 6.64 11.18 -7.96
CA SER A 40 5.30 11.54 -7.49
C SER A 40 5.30 12.82 -6.67
N GLU A 41 4.38 13.72 -6.96
CA GLU A 41 4.12 14.91 -6.15
C GLU A 41 3.15 14.64 -4.99
N LYS A 42 2.64 13.40 -4.88
CA LYS A 42 1.72 12.96 -3.81
C LYS A 42 2.34 11.83 -3.01
N SER A 43 2.28 11.96 -1.70
CA SER A 43 2.57 10.87 -0.75
C SER A 43 1.27 10.21 -0.31
N LEU A 44 1.22 8.88 -0.36
CA LEU A 44 0.03 8.09 -0.11
C LEU A 44 0.23 7.19 1.12
N TYR A 45 -0.62 7.35 2.13
CA TYR A 45 -0.65 6.47 3.30
C TYR A 45 -1.56 5.25 3.04
N GLN A 46 -1.05 4.31 2.28
CA GLN A 46 -1.81 3.13 1.80
C GLN A 46 -2.32 2.23 2.93
N ALA A 47 -1.65 2.19 4.09
CA ALA A 47 -2.03 1.35 5.21
C ALA A 47 -3.42 1.67 5.77
N ALA A 48 -3.93 2.89 5.57
CA ALA A 48 -5.25 3.30 6.01
C ALA A 48 -6.38 2.97 5.03
N TRP A 49 -6.09 2.52 3.80
CA TRP A 49 -7.15 2.33 2.78
C TRP A 49 -8.15 1.23 3.12
N THR A 50 -7.79 0.23 3.90
CA THR A 50 -8.78 -0.72 4.44
C THR A 50 -9.76 -0.06 5.40
N LEU A 51 -9.31 0.94 6.18
CA LEU A 51 -10.18 1.73 7.05
C LEU A 51 -11.06 2.69 6.22
N VAL A 52 -10.52 3.25 5.13
CA VAL A 52 -11.32 4.04 4.17
C VAL A 52 -12.42 3.18 3.57
N GLY A 53 -12.10 1.98 3.09
CA GLY A 53 -13.08 1.05 2.54
C GLY A 53 -14.13 0.56 3.53
N ALA A 54 -13.89 0.71 4.81
CA ALA A 54 -14.85 0.43 5.89
C ALA A 54 -15.57 1.69 6.42
N GLY A 55 -15.32 2.87 5.84
CA GLY A 55 -15.90 4.13 6.28
C GLY A 55 -15.36 4.65 7.63
N ALA A 56 -14.26 4.09 8.11
CA ALA A 56 -13.67 4.43 9.42
C ALA A 56 -12.52 5.47 9.31
N TYR A 57 -12.16 5.88 8.10
CA TYR A 57 -11.08 6.86 7.88
C TYR A 57 -11.37 7.69 6.61
N ASP A 58 -11.03 8.98 6.64
CA ASP A 58 -11.17 9.85 5.48
C ASP A 58 -10.02 9.65 4.49
N VAL A 59 -10.34 9.40 3.23
CA VAL A 59 -9.36 9.20 2.16
C VAL A 59 -8.44 10.42 1.99
N ASN A 60 -8.95 11.64 2.12
CA ASN A 60 -8.16 12.86 1.98
C ASN A 60 -7.03 12.96 3.03
N SER A 61 -7.26 12.39 4.22
CA SER A 61 -6.23 12.30 5.26
C SER A 61 -5.09 11.34 4.91
N THR A 62 -5.28 10.46 3.92
CA THR A 62 -4.26 9.51 3.43
C THR A 62 -3.39 10.06 2.31
N ILE A 63 -3.70 11.26 1.82
CA ILE A 63 -3.02 11.89 0.67
C ILE A 63 -2.41 13.20 1.12
N LYS A 64 -1.11 13.37 0.91
CA LYS A 64 -0.41 14.62 1.22
C LYS A 64 0.46 15.05 0.03
N PRO A 65 0.69 16.35 -0.14
CA PRO A 65 1.74 16.81 -1.06
C PRO A 65 3.09 16.19 -0.66
N MET A 66 3.83 15.63 -1.62
CA MET A 66 5.16 15.06 -1.35
C MET A 66 6.09 16.10 -0.71
N SER A 67 6.01 17.36 -1.14
CA SER A 67 6.79 18.47 -0.56
C SER A 67 6.54 18.69 0.94
N SER A 68 5.38 18.29 1.47
CA SER A 68 5.07 18.44 2.90
C SER A 68 5.62 17.31 3.78
N VAL A 69 6.03 16.20 3.18
CA VAL A 69 6.58 15.03 3.88
C VAL A 69 8.04 14.77 3.56
N MET A 70 8.54 15.31 2.44
CA MET A 70 9.95 15.22 2.08
C MET A 70 10.78 16.06 3.05
N PRO A 71 11.79 15.48 3.74
CA PRO A 71 12.60 16.23 4.67
C PRO A 71 13.40 17.34 3.96
N SER A 72 13.48 18.53 4.56
CA SER A 72 14.11 19.72 3.94
C SER A 72 15.61 19.56 3.63
N TYR A 73 16.28 18.64 4.30
CA TYR A 73 17.70 18.33 4.07
C TYR A 73 17.92 17.32 2.93
N VAL A 74 16.87 16.77 2.34
CA VAL A 74 16.95 15.83 1.21
C VAL A 74 16.94 16.62 -0.09
N ASN A 75 17.86 16.28 -0.99
CA ASN A 75 17.79 16.71 -2.37
C ASN A 75 16.76 15.83 -3.10
N TRP A 76 15.56 16.35 -3.29
CA TRP A 76 14.48 15.64 -3.99
C TRP A 76 14.62 15.83 -5.51
N ILE A 77 14.89 14.72 -6.20
CA ILE A 77 14.99 14.64 -7.66
C ILE A 77 13.62 14.13 -8.17
N LYS A 78 12.87 15.03 -8.81
CA LYS A 78 11.52 14.74 -9.34
C LYS A 78 11.62 14.03 -10.70
N ASP A 79 12.07 12.78 -10.67
CA ASP A 79 12.27 12.00 -11.88
C ASP A 79 12.15 10.49 -11.60
N HIS A 80 12.18 9.69 -12.65
CA HIS A 80 12.19 8.23 -12.59
C HIS A 80 13.61 7.70 -12.76
N ALA A 81 14.00 6.69 -11.97
CA ALA A 81 15.18 5.89 -12.24
C ALA A 81 14.94 5.02 -13.49
N GLU A 82 15.74 5.23 -14.54
CA GLU A 82 15.63 4.51 -15.81
C GLU A 82 16.58 3.31 -15.90
N SER A 83 17.82 3.49 -15.43
CA SER A 83 18.82 2.43 -15.43
C SER A 83 19.81 2.58 -14.29
N PHE A 84 20.43 1.45 -13.94
CA PHE A 84 21.39 1.33 -12.84
C PHE A 84 22.72 0.83 -13.37
N SER A 85 23.81 1.45 -12.95
CA SER A 85 25.18 1.06 -13.27
C SER A 85 25.97 0.86 -11.97
N PRO A 86 25.84 -0.30 -11.31
CA PRO A 86 26.45 -0.56 -10.01
C PRO A 86 28.00 -0.46 -10.03
N GLU A 87 28.62 -0.81 -11.13
CA GLU A 87 30.08 -0.77 -11.31
C GLU A 87 30.64 0.65 -11.26
N SER A 88 29.85 1.64 -11.67
CA SER A 88 30.19 3.06 -11.60
C SER A 88 29.46 3.81 -10.49
N ASN A 89 28.71 3.10 -9.63
CA ASN A 89 27.89 3.68 -8.57
C ASN A 89 27.00 4.82 -9.10
N SER A 90 26.26 4.58 -10.19
CA SER A 90 25.41 5.60 -10.78
C SER A 90 24.01 5.09 -11.15
N VAL A 91 23.06 6.02 -11.19
CA VAL A 91 21.68 5.85 -11.65
C VAL A 91 21.37 6.92 -12.69
N LYS A 92 20.86 6.49 -13.82
CA LYS A 92 20.41 7.38 -14.88
C LYS A 92 18.92 7.67 -14.75
N THR A 93 18.56 8.93 -14.98
CA THR A 93 17.18 9.42 -15.10
C THR A 93 17.03 10.21 -16.40
N SER A 94 15.84 10.68 -16.73
CA SER A 94 15.63 11.55 -17.90
C SER A 94 16.33 12.90 -17.77
N SER A 95 16.52 13.42 -16.56
CA SER A 95 17.14 14.72 -16.26
C SER A 95 18.67 14.66 -16.06
N GLY A 96 19.26 13.47 -15.98
CA GLY A 96 20.71 13.32 -15.81
C GLY A 96 21.14 12.03 -15.16
N GLU A 97 22.43 11.94 -14.85
CA GLU A 97 23.04 10.84 -14.14
C GLU A 97 23.46 11.28 -12.75
N TYR A 98 23.15 10.43 -11.75
CA TYR A 98 23.37 10.67 -10.33
C TYR A 98 24.27 9.58 -9.77
N SER A 99 25.36 9.99 -9.11
CA SER A 99 26.31 9.06 -8.48
C SER A 99 26.15 9.01 -6.95
N TYR A 100 26.62 7.94 -6.35
CA TYR A 100 26.43 7.68 -4.93
C TYR A 100 27.58 6.90 -4.32
N ASP A 101 27.73 7.00 -2.99
CA ASP A 101 28.56 6.06 -2.22
C ASP A 101 27.73 4.81 -1.86
N TYR A 102 26.44 5.00 -1.49
CA TYR A 102 25.52 3.91 -1.14
C TYR A 102 24.18 4.13 -1.83
N LEU A 103 23.61 3.05 -2.34
CA LEU A 103 22.29 3.03 -2.98
C LEU A 103 21.27 2.31 -2.09
N VAL A 104 20.10 2.92 -1.92
CA VAL A 104 18.95 2.31 -1.26
C VAL A 104 17.79 2.25 -2.26
N VAL A 105 17.20 1.08 -2.45
CA VAL A 105 16.17 0.85 -3.49
C VAL A 105 14.83 0.54 -2.82
N CYS A 106 13.91 1.52 -2.86
CA CYS A 106 12.59 1.48 -2.22
C CYS A 106 11.48 1.89 -3.19
N PRO A 107 11.36 1.31 -4.40
CA PRO A 107 10.45 1.80 -5.46
C PRO A 107 8.98 1.53 -5.18
N GLY A 108 8.64 0.78 -4.13
CA GLY A 108 7.28 0.34 -3.83
C GLY A 108 6.82 -0.81 -4.74
N LEU A 109 5.50 -0.90 -4.94
CA LEU A 109 4.87 -1.97 -5.70
C LEU A 109 3.86 -1.40 -6.70
N LYS A 110 3.77 -2.05 -7.84
CA LYS A 110 2.67 -1.88 -8.80
C LYS A 110 1.73 -3.08 -8.67
N ILE A 111 0.46 -2.82 -8.38
CA ILE A 111 -0.55 -3.88 -8.32
C ILE A 111 -0.88 -4.35 -9.73
N ASN A 112 -0.79 -5.64 -9.96
CA ASN A 112 -1.10 -6.27 -11.25
C ASN A 112 -2.56 -6.75 -11.26
N PHE A 113 -3.50 -5.86 -11.57
CA PHE A 113 -4.91 -6.22 -11.71
C PHE A 113 -5.19 -7.06 -12.96
N ASP A 114 -4.32 -7.00 -13.97
CA ASP A 114 -4.42 -7.82 -15.19
C ASP A 114 -4.10 -9.30 -14.91
N GLY A 115 -3.50 -9.62 -13.76
CA GLY A 115 -3.21 -10.98 -13.31
C GLY A 115 -4.46 -11.83 -13.00
N VAL A 116 -5.64 -11.21 -12.91
CA VAL A 116 -6.94 -11.88 -12.73
C VAL A 116 -7.84 -11.48 -13.89
N ALA A 117 -8.23 -12.45 -14.71
CA ALA A 117 -9.06 -12.20 -15.89
C ALA A 117 -10.37 -11.49 -15.53
N GLY A 118 -10.69 -10.39 -16.21
CA GLY A 118 -11.89 -9.58 -16.00
C GLY A 118 -11.84 -8.64 -14.79
N LEU A 119 -10.82 -8.70 -13.94
CA LEU A 119 -10.77 -7.87 -12.74
C LEU A 119 -10.59 -6.38 -13.08
N LYS A 120 -9.62 -6.06 -13.92
CA LYS A 120 -9.31 -4.66 -14.27
C LYS A 120 -10.48 -3.93 -14.92
N GLU A 121 -11.22 -4.62 -15.78
CA GLU A 121 -12.36 -4.07 -16.51
C GLU A 121 -13.59 -3.87 -15.62
N THR A 122 -13.69 -4.63 -14.53
CA THR A 122 -14.84 -4.63 -13.61
C THR A 122 -14.62 -3.80 -12.36
N LEU A 123 -13.38 -3.49 -11.99
CA LEU A 123 -13.09 -2.64 -10.83
C LEU A 123 -13.83 -1.30 -10.89
N GLY A 124 -14.49 -0.96 -9.79
CA GLY A 124 -15.31 0.24 -9.67
C GLY A 124 -16.69 0.10 -10.32
N LYS A 125 -17.09 -1.11 -10.72
CA LYS A 125 -18.40 -1.42 -11.33
C LYS A 125 -18.98 -2.69 -10.70
N ASN A 126 -20.31 -2.83 -10.73
CA ASN A 126 -21.01 -4.06 -10.33
C ASN A 126 -20.60 -4.59 -8.94
N ASN A 127 -20.29 -3.69 -8.01
CA ASN A 127 -19.80 -4.00 -6.65
C ASN A 127 -18.45 -4.75 -6.59
N VAL A 128 -17.65 -4.70 -7.68
CA VAL A 128 -16.29 -5.22 -7.69
C VAL A 128 -15.34 -4.11 -7.25
N CYS A 129 -14.68 -4.29 -6.11
CA CYS A 129 -13.89 -3.25 -5.46
C CYS A 129 -12.56 -3.80 -4.90
N THR A 130 -11.66 -2.90 -4.53
CA THR A 130 -10.39 -3.23 -3.90
C THR A 130 -9.92 -2.14 -2.95
N ASN A 131 -9.18 -2.51 -1.91
CA ASN A 131 -8.52 -1.57 -1.00
C ASN A 131 -7.04 -1.34 -1.33
N TYR A 132 -6.59 -1.77 -2.51
CA TYR A 132 -5.21 -1.53 -2.97
C TYR A 132 -5.07 -0.26 -3.84
N SER A 133 -6.13 0.55 -3.95
CA SER A 133 -6.16 1.87 -4.57
C SER A 133 -7.00 2.81 -3.71
N SER A 134 -6.61 4.09 -3.61
CA SER A 134 -7.35 5.10 -2.84
C SER A 134 -8.78 5.27 -3.35
N ASP A 135 -8.95 5.40 -4.66
CA ASP A 135 -10.24 5.63 -5.30
C ASP A 135 -11.15 4.41 -5.15
N MET A 136 -10.59 3.21 -5.30
CA MET A 136 -11.35 1.98 -5.14
C MET A 136 -11.69 1.68 -3.68
N ALA A 137 -10.89 2.15 -2.72
CA ALA A 137 -11.23 2.06 -1.30
C ALA A 137 -12.47 2.92 -0.98
N VAL A 138 -12.60 4.10 -1.59
CA VAL A 138 -13.83 4.91 -1.50
C VAL A 138 -15.03 4.15 -2.08
N TYR A 139 -14.86 3.56 -3.26
CA TYR A 139 -15.91 2.75 -3.88
C TYR A 139 -16.29 1.53 -3.03
N THR A 140 -15.32 0.90 -2.35
CA THR A 140 -15.62 -0.18 -1.40
C THR A 140 -16.59 0.28 -0.31
N TRP A 141 -16.35 1.48 0.26
CA TRP A 141 -17.28 2.06 1.24
C TRP A 141 -18.66 2.36 0.62
N GLU A 142 -18.70 2.89 -0.59
CA GLU A 142 -19.97 3.12 -1.29
C GLU A 142 -20.79 1.83 -1.43
N CYS A 143 -20.14 0.70 -1.71
CA CYS A 143 -20.80 -0.61 -1.78
C CYS A 143 -21.29 -1.09 -0.40
N LEU A 144 -20.51 -0.87 0.66
CA LEU A 144 -20.80 -1.39 2.01
C LEU A 144 -21.81 -0.56 2.77
N LYS A 145 -21.73 0.77 2.69
CA LYS A 145 -22.46 1.69 3.59
C LYS A 145 -23.97 1.49 3.60
N ASN A 146 -24.56 1.13 2.45
CA ASN A 146 -26.01 0.97 2.28
C ASN A 146 -26.47 -0.50 2.21
N LEU A 147 -25.54 -1.45 2.34
CA LEU A 147 -25.86 -2.86 2.25
C LEU A 147 -26.76 -3.30 3.40
N GLN A 148 -27.83 -4.04 3.08
CA GLN A 148 -28.80 -4.55 4.05
C GLN A 148 -28.71 -6.08 4.20
N GLY A 149 -27.79 -6.73 3.51
CA GLY A 149 -27.60 -8.18 3.48
C GLY A 149 -27.14 -8.64 2.11
N GLY A 150 -27.00 -9.94 1.92
CA GLY A 150 -26.61 -10.55 0.66
C GLY A 150 -25.23 -11.25 0.73
N ASN A 151 -24.64 -11.53 -0.42
CA ASN A 151 -23.37 -12.25 -0.51
C ASN A 151 -22.19 -11.28 -0.60
N LEU A 152 -21.25 -11.41 0.33
CA LEU A 152 -20.00 -10.66 0.33
C LEU A 152 -18.84 -11.63 0.16
N LEU A 153 -18.11 -11.47 -0.93
CA LEU A 153 -16.96 -12.29 -1.25
C LEU A 153 -15.68 -11.47 -1.08
N PHE A 154 -14.83 -11.90 -0.18
CA PHE A 154 -13.49 -11.34 0.04
C PHE A 154 -12.45 -12.30 -0.52
N THR A 155 -11.48 -11.78 -1.26
CA THR A 155 -10.47 -12.62 -1.92
C THR A 155 -9.06 -12.23 -1.53
N GLU A 156 -8.22 -13.23 -1.29
CA GLU A 156 -6.78 -13.08 -1.16
C GLU A 156 -6.09 -13.86 -2.29
N PRO A 157 -5.41 -13.17 -3.24
CA PRO A 157 -4.73 -13.84 -4.33
C PRO A 157 -3.51 -14.62 -3.84
N PRO A 158 -2.92 -15.51 -4.69
CA PRO A 158 -1.67 -16.20 -4.38
C PRO A 158 -0.51 -15.21 -4.20
N MET A 159 0.55 -15.66 -3.55
CA MET A 159 1.78 -14.87 -3.40
C MET A 159 2.49 -14.66 -4.76
N PRO A 160 3.17 -13.52 -4.96
CA PRO A 160 3.41 -12.44 -3.99
C PRO A 160 2.22 -11.49 -3.85
N ILE A 161 1.94 -11.07 -2.62
CA ILE A 161 0.88 -10.08 -2.32
C ILE A 161 1.47 -8.90 -1.55
N LYS A 162 1.00 -7.69 -1.80
CA LYS A 162 1.47 -6.47 -1.13
C LYS A 162 1.29 -6.53 0.39
N CYS A 163 0.14 -6.95 0.86
CA CYS A 163 -0.20 -7.00 2.29
C CYS A 163 -1.20 -8.12 2.54
N ALA A 164 -0.74 -9.25 3.05
CA ALA A 164 -1.59 -10.43 3.33
C ALA A 164 -2.65 -10.18 4.42
N GLY A 165 -2.51 -9.13 5.23
CA GLY A 165 -3.51 -8.75 6.23
C GLY A 165 -4.63 -7.85 5.68
N ALA A 166 -4.46 -7.21 4.54
CA ALA A 166 -5.45 -6.25 4.02
C ALA A 166 -6.79 -6.92 3.63
N PRO A 167 -6.80 -8.06 2.91
CA PRO A 167 -8.04 -8.75 2.57
C PRO A 167 -8.84 -9.18 3.80
N GLN A 168 -8.16 -9.69 4.82
CA GLN A 168 -8.80 -10.08 6.09
C GLN A 168 -9.35 -8.87 6.83
N LYS A 169 -8.56 -7.79 6.90
CA LYS A 169 -8.96 -6.58 7.63
C LYS A 169 -10.27 -6.02 7.08
N ILE A 170 -10.43 -5.93 5.76
CA ILE A 170 -11.69 -5.44 5.19
C ILE A 170 -12.85 -6.41 5.42
N ALA A 171 -12.61 -7.72 5.45
CA ALA A 171 -13.64 -8.70 5.76
C ALA A 171 -14.18 -8.51 7.19
N TYR A 172 -13.29 -8.36 8.17
CA TYR A 172 -13.67 -8.12 9.57
C TYR A 172 -14.38 -6.78 9.77
N LEU A 173 -13.86 -5.73 9.15
CA LEU A 173 -14.46 -4.39 9.24
C LEU A 173 -15.85 -4.35 8.58
N ALA A 174 -16.04 -5.02 7.46
CA ALA A 174 -17.33 -5.15 6.80
C ALA A 174 -18.33 -5.93 7.67
N ALA A 175 -17.89 -7.05 8.26
CA ALA A 175 -18.70 -7.84 9.17
C ALA A 175 -19.13 -7.04 10.41
N ASP A 176 -18.21 -6.28 11.02
CA ASP A 176 -18.51 -5.40 12.15
C ASP A 176 -19.50 -4.29 11.78
N HIS A 177 -19.34 -3.67 10.61
CA HIS A 177 -20.26 -2.68 10.09
C HIS A 177 -21.68 -3.26 9.93
N LEU A 178 -21.80 -4.43 9.28
CA LEU A 178 -23.08 -5.11 9.10
C LEU A 178 -23.71 -5.55 10.43
N LYS A 179 -22.89 -5.99 11.41
CA LYS A 179 -23.35 -6.30 12.76
C LYS A 179 -23.94 -5.09 13.45
N LYS A 180 -23.26 -3.95 13.41
CA LYS A 180 -23.75 -2.67 13.99
C LYS A 180 -25.04 -2.19 13.35
N LYS A 181 -25.24 -2.47 12.06
CA LYS A 181 -26.49 -2.18 11.32
C LYS A 181 -27.61 -3.20 11.57
N GLY A 182 -27.35 -4.32 12.19
CA GLY A 182 -28.29 -5.44 12.33
C GLY A 182 -28.48 -6.26 11.03
N ALA A 183 -27.64 -6.03 10.01
CA ALA A 183 -27.74 -6.67 8.69
C ALA A 183 -26.84 -7.93 8.56
N LEU A 184 -25.99 -8.22 9.55
CA LEU A 184 -25.07 -9.37 9.48
C LEU A 184 -25.81 -10.70 9.36
N LYS A 185 -26.96 -10.86 10.04
CA LYS A 185 -27.79 -12.08 10.01
C LYS A 185 -28.36 -12.40 8.62
N ASP A 186 -28.53 -11.35 7.79
CA ASP A 186 -29.07 -11.45 6.44
C ASP A 186 -27.94 -11.47 5.39
N SER A 187 -26.69 -11.67 5.84
CA SER A 187 -25.49 -11.63 5.02
C SER A 187 -24.76 -12.97 5.04
N ASN A 188 -24.25 -13.37 3.87
CA ASN A 188 -23.36 -14.52 3.72
C ASN A 188 -21.96 -14.00 3.38
N LEU A 189 -21.02 -14.12 4.31
CA LEU A 189 -19.65 -13.66 4.17
C LEU A 189 -18.73 -14.83 3.86
N GLU A 190 -17.96 -14.73 2.80
CA GLU A 190 -16.99 -15.74 2.39
C GLU A 190 -15.61 -15.10 2.17
N PHE A 191 -14.58 -15.76 2.69
CA PHE A 191 -13.18 -15.35 2.50
C PHE A 191 -12.44 -16.43 1.72
N LEU A 192 -12.16 -16.17 0.45
CA LEU A 192 -11.40 -17.06 -0.43
C LEU A 192 -9.91 -16.72 -0.37
N CYS A 193 -9.13 -17.67 0.12
CA CYS A 193 -7.69 -17.56 0.27
C CYS A 193 -7.00 -18.58 -0.62
N ALA A 194 -6.01 -18.15 -1.40
CA ALA A 194 -5.20 -19.05 -2.23
C ALA A 194 -4.17 -19.87 -1.42
N LYS A 195 -4.18 -19.73 -0.09
CA LYS A 195 -3.32 -20.47 0.84
C LYS A 195 -4.18 -21.42 1.69
N PRO A 196 -3.61 -22.52 2.22
CA PRO A 196 -4.32 -23.43 3.10
C PRO A 196 -4.58 -22.86 4.50
N VAL A 197 -4.10 -21.66 4.80
CA VAL A 197 -4.21 -21.01 6.11
C VAL A 197 -4.61 -19.54 5.93
N ILE A 198 -5.38 -19.00 6.88
CA ILE A 198 -5.86 -17.62 6.82
C ILE A 198 -4.73 -16.57 6.89
N PHE A 199 -3.64 -16.90 7.56
CA PHE A 199 -2.50 -16.00 7.70
C PHE A 199 -1.18 -16.75 7.80
N GLY A 200 -0.10 -16.22 7.21
CA GLY A 200 1.19 -16.89 7.14
C GLY A 200 1.98 -16.98 8.45
N VAL A 201 1.56 -16.27 9.51
CA VAL A 201 2.21 -16.33 10.83
C VAL A 201 1.39 -17.24 11.76
N PRO A 202 1.89 -18.44 12.13
CA PRO A 202 1.13 -19.45 12.87
C PRO A 202 0.53 -18.94 14.18
N HIS A 203 1.27 -18.12 14.91
CA HIS A 203 0.82 -17.57 16.20
C HIS A 203 -0.50 -16.79 16.10
N PHE A 204 -0.80 -16.17 14.99
CA PHE A 204 -2.03 -15.38 14.79
C PHE A 204 -3.17 -16.16 14.15
N GLN A 205 -2.94 -17.38 13.65
CA GLN A 205 -3.98 -18.13 12.92
C GLN A 205 -5.16 -18.52 13.82
N GLY A 206 -4.90 -18.98 15.06
CA GLY A 206 -5.95 -19.32 16.02
C GLY A 206 -6.90 -18.15 16.28
N PRO A 207 -6.41 -17.02 16.83
CA PRO A 207 -7.23 -15.83 17.07
C PRO A 207 -7.97 -15.30 15.84
N LEU A 208 -7.33 -15.32 14.66
CA LEU A 208 -7.98 -14.85 13.42
C LEU A 208 -9.11 -15.80 12.96
N ASN A 209 -8.94 -17.09 13.15
CA ASN A 209 -10.01 -18.07 12.88
C ASN A 209 -11.20 -17.87 13.83
N GLU A 210 -10.95 -17.68 15.12
CA GLU A 210 -11.99 -17.38 16.11
C GLU A 210 -12.79 -16.13 15.76
N ILE A 211 -12.11 -15.07 15.24
CA ILE A 211 -12.79 -13.87 14.76
C ILE A 211 -13.67 -14.17 13.54
N CYS A 212 -13.18 -14.96 12.57
CA CYS A 212 -14.00 -15.38 11.44
C CYS A 212 -15.26 -16.12 11.91
N ASP A 213 -15.09 -17.08 12.83
CA ASP A 213 -16.20 -17.88 13.37
C ASP A 213 -17.22 -16.98 14.10
N SER A 214 -16.75 -15.99 14.87
CA SER A 214 -17.60 -15.06 15.62
C SER A 214 -18.46 -14.16 14.73
N TYR A 215 -18.04 -13.92 13.49
CA TYR A 215 -18.79 -13.17 12.47
C TYR A 215 -19.50 -14.06 11.45
N GLY A 216 -19.33 -15.39 11.53
CA GLY A 216 -19.88 -16.31 10.54
C GLY A 216 -19.21 -16.21 9.17
N ILE A 217 -17.95 -15.78 9.10
CA ILE A 217 -17.19 -15.70 7.85
C ILE A 217 -16.72 -17.11 7.47
N LYS A 218 -17.23 -17.64 6.36
CA LYS A 218 -16.78 -18.91 5.78
C LYS A 218 -15.41 -18.75 5.12
N ARG A 219 -14.60 -19.80 5.18
CA ARG A 219 -13.23 -19.82 4.63
C ARG A 219 -13.07 -21.00 3.69
#